data_bea3a7e8fde262813d8118ccf02b61bb
#
_entry.id   bea3a7e8fde262813d8118ccf02b61bb
#
_cell.length_a   1.000
_cell.length_b   1.000
_cell.length_c   1.000
_cell.angle_alpha   90.00
_cell.angle_beta   90.00
_cell.angle_gamma   90.00
#
_symmetry.space_group_name_H-M   'P 1'
#
loop_
_entity.id
_entity.type
_entity.pdbx_description
1 polymer ?
#
loop_
_entity_poly.entity_id
_entity_poly.type
_entity_poly.pdbx_seq_one_letter_code
_entity_poly.pdbx_strand_id
1 'polypeptide(L)'
;MSARRSLGVGVVALSSRSCAALLALAAGLTGCGGGSPLLHPARTLPAGEIRVAGGVSANVAAGSIGDDLKTAREIAAKDPQAPGAPGTNPAYAKGALVAAGVAPGLAPFIGARVGVGNKFEGGLSYTGRGVRVDMRRGFDDGNVTYSVGLGLSAALYGRQSGAALQNVDLGALHGYGGDIPVLVGWESAGGIYTVWGGARGGIEHVVVETLTSELKDVTIGNAPLHLDANRYWVGPVVGLATGFRHLHVALELSAAYQTVQGNYNENKVTIRGVTLAPATALWWTF
;
A
#
# COMPACT_ATOMS: atom_id res chain seq x y z
N MET A 1 -48.96 40.30 4.93
CA MET A 1 -48.09 39.85 6.04
C MET A 1 -47.49 38.51 5.70
N SER A 2 -46.22 38.54 5.25
CA SER A 2 -45.49 37.35 4.83
C SER A 2 -44.32 37.11 5.81
N ALA A 3 -44.39 36.03 6.56
CA ALA A 3 -43.37 35.62 7.54
C ALA A 3 -42.28 34.83 6.81
N ARG A 4 -41.10 35.43 6.66
CA ARG A 4 -39.89 34.73 6.24
C ARG A 4 -39.34 33.92 7.41
N ARG A 5 -39.38 32.58 7.31
CA ARG A 5 -38.61 31.67 8.18
C ARG A 5 -37.18 31.59 7.68
N SER A 6 -36.25 32.09 8.45
CA SER A 6 -34.82 31.87 8.24
C SER A 6 -34.44 30.49 8.76
N LEU A 7 -34.07 29.57 7.84
CA LEU A 7 -33.43 28.31 8.19
C LEU A 7 -31.97 28.60 8.56
N GLY A 8 -31.68 28.58 9.86
CA GLY A 8 -30.33 28.64 10.35
C GLY A 8 -29.60 27.32 10.02
N VAL A 9 -28.63 27.36 9.10
CA VAL A 9 -27.70 26.27 8.86
C VAL A 9 -26.69 26.24 10.02
N GLY A 10 -26.88 25.30 10.93
CA GLY A 10 -25.91 25.04 12.00
C GLY A 10 -24.63 24.46 11.41
N VAL A 11 -23.60 25.27 11.29
CA VAL A 11 -22.25 24.82 10.99
C VAL A 11 -21.76 24.06 12.23
N VAL A 12 -21.67 22.73 12.15
CA VAL A 12 -21.03 21.90 13.18
C VAL A 12 -19.53 22.19 13.09
N ALA A 13 -19.06 23.07 13.95
CA ALA A 13 -17.61 23.31 14.14
C ALA A 13 -17.01 22.06 14.78
N LEU A 14 -16.33 21.23 13.99
CA LEU A 14 -15.47 20.17 14.51
C LEU A 14 -14.40 20.84 15.38
N SER A 15 -14.40 20.51 16.65
CA SER A 15 -13.44 21.07 17.60
C SER A 15 -12.02 20.68 17.18
N SER A 16 -11.05 21.57 17.37
CA SER A 16 -9.63 21.31 17.10
C SER A 16 -9.11 20.04 17.81
N ARG A 17 -9.74 19.65 18.91
CA ARG A 17 -9.45 18.39 19.63
C ARG A 17 -9.85 17.14 18.85
N SER A 18 -10.92 17.17 18.07
CA SER A 18 -11.33 16.03 17.23
C SER A 18 -10.41 15.84 16.03
N CYS A 19 -9.92 16.93 15.43
CA CYS A 19 -8.89 16.85 14.37
C CYS A 19 -7.54 16.35 14.91
N ALA A 20 -7.14 16.79 16.12
CA ALA A 20 -5.92 16.31 16.75
C ALA A 20 -5.99 14.83 17.13
N ALA A 21 -7.16 14.35 17.59
CA ALA A 21 -7.37 12.93 17.89
C ALA A 21 -7.34 12.04 16.64
N LEU A 22 -7.90 12.49 15.51
CA LEU A 22 -7.83 11.80 14.22
C LEU A 22 -6.40 11.76 13.66
N LEU A 23 -5.65 12.87 13.78
CA LEU A 23 -4.24 12.93 13.41
C LEU A 23 -3.36 12.06 14.32
N ALA A 24 -3.63 12.01 15.63
CA ALA A 24 -2.93 11.15 16.58
C ALA A 24 -3.23 9.67 16.33
N LEU A 25 -4.48 9.32 15.96
CA LEU A 25 -4.85 7.95 15.58
C LEU A 25 -4.15 7.53 14.28
N ALA A 26 -4.05 8.42 13.30
CA ALA A 26 -3.30 8.18 12.06
C ALA A 26 -1.79 8.04 12.30
N ALA A 27 -1.22 8.81 13.23
CA ALA A 27 0.19 8.71 13.60
C ALA A 27 0.53 7.47 14.42
N GLY A 28 -0.44 6.90 15.18
CA GLY A 28 -0.29 5.66 15.95
C GLY A 28 -0.33 4.38 15.11
N LEU A 29 -0.82 4.45 13.87
CA LEU A 29 -0.90 3.31 12.92
C LEU A 29 0.40 3.17 12.09
N THR A 30 1.55 3.28 12.73
CA THR A 30 2.85 3.12 12.07
C THR A 30 3.16 1.64 11.82
N GLY A 31 2.49 1.06 10.81
CA GLY A 31 2.81 -0.27 10.31
C GLY A 31 3.95 -0.25 9.30
N CYS A 32 4.76 -1.30 9.25
CA CYS A 32 5.88 -1.47 8.31
C CYS A 32 5.47 -1.92 6.94
N GLY A 33 4.21 -2.18 6.75
CA GLY A 33 3.68 -2.72 5.53
C GLY A 33 2.50 -1.91 5.07
N GLY A 34 1.80 -2.42 4.15
CA GLY A 34 0.60 -1.88 3.60
C GLY A 34 0.48 -2.32 2.16
N GLY A 35 -0.73 -2.60 1.76
CA GLY A 35 -1.04 -2.75 0.34
C GLY A 35 -0.67 -1.45 -0.38
N SER A 36 -0.52 -1.52 -1.68
CA SER A 36 -0.49 -0.33 -2.52
C SER A 36 -1.86 -0.19 -3.18
N PRO A 37 -2.89 0.28 -2.46
CA PRO A 37 -4.25 0.32 -2.98
C PRO A 37 -4.33 1.34 -4.11
N LEU A 38 -5.29 1.15 -5.00
CA LEU A 38 -5.61 2.12 -6.04
C LEU A 38 -6.54 3.19 -5.48
N LEU A 39 -7.58 2.77 -4.74
CA LEU A 39 -8.60 3.60 -4.12
C LEU A 39 -9.17 4.65 -5.09
N HIS A 40 -9.45 4.24 -6.32
CA HIS A 40 -10.07 5.07 -7.34
C HIS A 40 -10.93 4.24 -8.29
N PRO A 41 -12.09 4.75 -8.72
CA PRO A 41 -12.97 4.06 -9.66
C PRO A 41 -12.34 3.98 -11.05
N ALA A 42 -12.94 3.18 -11.94
CA ALA A 42 -12.51 3.11 -13.35
C ALA A 42 -12.70 4.44 -14.10
N ARG A 43 -13.74 5.22 -13.75
CA ARG A 43 -14.00 6.54 -14.36
C ARG A 43 -12.91 7.53 -13.99
N THR A 44 -12.36 8.18 -15.00
CA THR A 44 -11.36 9.25 -14.85
C THR A 44 -12.04 10.58 -14.51
N LEU A 45 -11.31 11.44 -13.83
CA LEU A 45 -11.76 12.79 -13.50
C LEU A 45 -11.91 13.64 -14.77
N PRO A 46 -12.91 14.51 -14.85
CA PRO A 46 -12.97 15.59 -15.84
C PRO A 46 -11.71 16.44 -15.84
N ALA A 47 -11.44 17.10 -16.98
CA ALA A 47 -10.27 17.96 -17.12
C ALA A 47 -10.29 19.10 -16.09
N GLY A 48 -9.19 19.24 -15.35
CA GLY A 48 -9.02 20.28 -14.33
C GLY A 48 -9.58 19.94 -12.96
N GLU A 49 -10.37 18.87 -12.80
CA GLU A 49 -10.79 18.41 -11.50
C GLU A 49 -9.64 17.74 -10.75
N ILE A 50 -9.59 17.99 -9.45
CA ILE A 50 -8.59 17.43 -8.53
C ILE A 50 -9.31 16.63 -7.44
N ARG A 51 -8.84 15.42 -7.18
CA ARG A 51 -9.30 14.59 -6.06
C ARG A 51 -8.14 14.34 -5.12
N VAL A 52 -8.35 14.59 -3.83
CA VAL A 52 -7.43 14.20 -2.76
C VAL A 52 -8.03 13.10 -1.93
N ALA A 53 -7.21 12.22 -1.43
CA ALA A 53 -7.63 11.08 -0.62
C ALA A 53 -6.70 10.88 0.57
N GLY A 54 -7.28 10.50 1.71
CA GLY A 54 -6.54 10.10 2.89
C GLY A 54 -7.19 8.89 3.54
N GLY A 55 -6.38 7.92 3.98
CA GLY A 55 -6.90 6.68 4.51
C GLY A 55 -5.85 5.73 5.05
N VAL A 56 -6.22 4.47 5.13
CA VAL A 56 -5.35 3.39 5.60
C VAL A 56 -5.47 2.18 4.70
N SER A 57 -4.40 1.42 4.59
CA SER A 57 -4.37 0.12 3.93
C SER A 57 -3.69 -0.92 4.81
N ALA A 58 -4.06 -2.17 4.60
CA ALA A 58 -3.36 -3.31 5.19
C ALA A 58 -2.82 -4.21 4.09
N ASN A 59 -1.77 -4.96 4.41
CA ASN A 59 -1.30 -6.08 3.60
C ASN A 59 -1.21 -7.31 4.49
N VAL A 60 -2.04 -8.29 4.22
CA VAL A 60 -2.17 -9.51 5.02
C VAL A 60 -1.57 -10.66 4.24
N ALA A 61 -0.47 -11.20 4.73
CA ALA A 61 0.15 -12.40 4.20
C ALA A 61 -0.69 -13.63 4.59
N ALA A 62 -1.17 -14.39 3.61
CA ALA A 62 -2.01 -15.56 3.82
C ALA A 62 -1.28 -16.86 3.44
N GLY A 63 -1.64 -17.96 4.11
CA GLY A 63 -1.08 -19.29 3.84
C GLY A 63 0.45 -19.33 4.00
N SER A 64 1.14 -19.97 3.05
CA SER A 64 2.58 -20.23 3.12
C SER A 64 3.44 -18.98 3.36
N ILE A 65 3.06 -17.83 2.82
CA ILE A 65 3.79 -16.56 3.07
C ILE A 65 3.67 -16.14 4.54
N GLY A 66 2.48 -16.28 5.12
CA GLY A 66 2.26 -16.00 6.55
C GLY A 66 3.02 -16.96 7.44
N ASP A 67 3.04 -18.25 7.09
CA ASP A 67 3.75 -19.29 7.83
C ASP A 67 5.27 -19.10 7.77
N ASP A 68 5.83 -18.74 6.61
CA ASP A 68 7.26 -18.43 6.47
C ASP A 68 7.68 -17.26 7.38
N LEU A 69 6.86 -16.19 7.45
CA LEU A 69 7.13 -15.06 8.35
C LEU A 69 7.01 -15.43 9.81
N LYS A 70 6.00 -16.22 10.19
CA LYS A 70 5.83 -16.72 11.56
C LYS A 70 7.00 -17.58 11.98
N THR A 71 7.42 -18.52 11.15
CA THR A 71 8.57 -19.39 11.41
C THR A 71 9.86 -18.60 11.62
N ALA A 72 10.11 -17.59 10.80
CA ALA A 72 11.28 -16.74 10.95
C ALA A 72 11.27 -15.95 12.28
N ARG A 73 10.10 -15.48 12.73
CA ARG A 73 9.95 -14.83 14.04
C ARG A 73 10.20 -15.78 15.20
N GLU A 74 9.72 -17.01 15.10
CA GLU A 74 9.96 -18.03 16.11
C GLU A 74 11.44 -18.41 16.22
N ILE A 75 12.14 -18.47 15.08
CA ILE A 75 13.60 -18.69 15.06
C ILE A 75 14.31 -17.52 15.72
N ALA A 76 13.98 -16.29 15.35
CA ALA A 76 14.58 -15.08 15.93
C ALA A 76 14.34 -14.97 17.44
N ALA A 77 13.17 -15.40 17.93
CA ALA A 77 12.85 -15.38 19.35
C ALA A 77 13.63 -16.43 20.17
N LYS A 78 13.95 -17.59 19.57
CA LYS A 78 14.69 -18.67 20.24
C LYS A 78 16.18 -18.42 20.31
N ASP A 79 16.73 -17.81 19.27
CA ASP A 79 18.15 -17.52 19.17
C ASP A 79 18.37 -16.12 18.60
N PRO A 80 18.37 -15.09 19.44
CA PRO A 80 18.57 -13.71 19.00
C PRO A 80 19.94 -13.45 18.36
N GLN A 81 20.92 -14.32 18.54
CA GLN A 81 22.29 -14.15 18.05
C GLN A 81 22.57 -14.88 16.73
N ALA A 82 21.87 -15.99 16.47
CA ALA A 82 22.10 -16.83 15.29
C ALA A 82 21.33 -16.46 14.01
N PRO A 83 20.17 -15.74 14.05
CA PRO A 83 19.34 -15.59 12.86
C PRO A 83 19.96 -14.84 11.70
N GLY A 84 21.03 -14.07 11.93
CA GLY A 84 21.67 -13.22 10.91
C GLY A 84 22.96 -13.78 10.33
N ALA A 85 23.47 -14.91 10.84
CA ALA A 85 24.70 -15.47 10.32
C ALA A 85 24.51 -15.95 8.87
N PRO A 86 25.39 -15.60 7.93
CA PRO A 86 25.31 -16.05 6.53
C PRO A 86 25.22 -17.57 6.46
N GLY A 87 24.28 -18.10 5.67
CA GLY A 87 24.19 -19.53 5.36
C GLY A 87 23.51 -20.41 6.42
N THR A 88 23.06 -19.88 7.56
CA THR A 88 22.69 -20.75 8.70
C THR A 88 21.22 -21.19 8.75
N ASN A 89 20.26 -20.46 8.15
CA ASN A 89 18.86 -20.88 8.25
C ASN A 89 17.99 -20.46 7.06
N PRO A 90 17.72 -21.39 6.10
CA PRO A 90 16.87 -21.10 4.94
C PRO A 90 15.43 -20.68 5.29
N ALA A 91 14.88 -21.16 6.42
CA ALA A 91 13.55 -20.79 6.86
C ALA A 91 13.51 -19.33 7.34
N TYR A 92 14.56 -18.87 8.00
CA TYR A 92 14.70 -17.47 8.37
C TYR A 92 14.84 -16.55 7.13
N ALA A 93 15.65 -16.96 6.16
CA ALA A 93 15.82 -16.23 4.89
C ALA A 93 14.49 -16.05 4.15
N LYS A 94 13.61 -17.06 4.13
CA LYS A 94 12.25 -16.92 3.57
C LYS A 94 11.44 -15.83 4.27
N GLY A 95 11.40 -15.84 5.59
CA GLY A 95 10.69 -14.83 6.36
C GLY A 95 11.27 -13.42 6.18
N ALA A 96 12.59 -13.30 6.04
CA ALA A 96 13.25 -12.03 5.72
C ALA A 96 12.82 -11.49 4.36
N LEU A 97 12.74 -12.35 3.33
CA LEU A 97 12.21 -11.97 2.02
C LEU A 97 10.73 -11.58 2.09
N VAL A 98 9.91 -12.25 2.92
CA VAL A 98 8.52 -11.85 3.16
C VAL A 98 8.47 -10.45 3.79
N ALA A 99 9.26 -10.20 4.81
CA ALA A 99 9.28 -8.91 5.49
C ALA A 99 9.69 -7.76 4.55
N ALA A 100 10.70 -7.98 3.72
CA ALA A 100 11.21 -6.97 2.79
C ALA A 100 10.34 -6.84 1.53
N GLY A 101 10.06 -7.93 0.83
CA GLY A 101 9.38 -7.91 -0.47
C GLY A 101 7.86 -7.79 -0.37
N VAL A 102 7.21 -8.51 0.57
CA VAL A 102 5.75 -8.50 0.74
C VAL A 102 5.31 -7.39 1.68
N ALA A 103 6.09 -7.11 2.72
CA ALA A 103 5.85 -6.07 3.71
C ALA A 103 4.43 -6.14 4.33
N PRO A 104 4.07 -7.23 5.04
CA PRO A 104 2.78 -7.34 5.69
C PRO A 104 2.62 -6.29 6.81
N GLY A 105 1.43 -5.73 6.95
CA GLY A 105 1.13 -4.76 8.01
C GLY A 105 0.15 -3.69 7.58
N LEU A 106 0.00 -2.69 8.43
CA LEU A 106 -0.85 -1.51 8.20
C LEU A 106 -0.01 -0.34 7.70
N ALA A 107 -0.57 0.50 6.84
CA ALA A 107 0.08 1.72 6.38
C ALA A 107 -0.91 2.85 6.13
N PRO A 108 -0.52 4.11 6.35
CA PRO A 108 -1.28 5.25 5.90
C PRO A 108 -1.29 5.30 4.36
N PHE A 109 -2.39 5.81 3.83
CA PHE A 109 -2.54 6.13 2.42
C PHE A 109 -2.87 7.61 2.26
N ILE A 110 -2.14 8.29 1.39
CA ILE A 110 -2.44 9.66 0.98
C ILE A 110 -2.31 9.69 -0.54
N GLY A 111 -3.29 10.27 -1.22
CA GLY A 111 -3.28 10.35 -2.68
C GLY A 111 -3.84 11.65 -3.20
N ALA A 112 -3.34 12.07 -4.36
CA ALA A 112 -3.89 13.15 -5.15
C ALA A 112 -3.98 12.73 -6.61
N ARG A 113 -5.04 13.12 -7.28
CA ARG A 113 -5.28 12.80 -8.69
C ARG A 113 -5.83 14.02 -9.42
N VAL A 114 -5.49 14.15 -10.69
CA VAL A 114 -5.94 15.26 -11.53
C VAL A 114 -6.39 14.76 -12.89
N GLY A 115 -7.54 15.23 -13.34
CA GLY A 115 -8.01 15.03 -14.70
C GLY A 115 -7.23 15.92 -15.68
N VAL A 116 -6.54 15.28 -16.64
CA VAL A 116 -5.69 16.00 -17.64
C VAL A 116 -6.46 16.34 -18.90
N GLY A 117 -7.63 15.74 -19.11
CA GLY A 117 -8.42 15.86 -20.32
C GLY A 117 -8.29 14.64 -21.24
N ASN A 118 -9.13 14.58 -22.27
CA ASN A 118 -9.20 13.43 -23.19
C ASN A 118 -9.33 12.06 -22.47
N LYS A 119 -10.01 12.06 -21.32
CA LYS A 119 -10.16 10.89 -20.45
C LYS A 119 -8.84 10.35 -19.87
N PHE A 120 -7.81 11.18 -19.82
CA PHE A 120 -6.59 10.89 -19.08
C PHE A 120 -6.64 11.48 -17.67
N GLU A 121 -6.06 10.77 -16.74
CA GLU A 121 -5.92 11.17 -15.33
C GLU A 121 -4.54 10.78 -14.86
N GLY A 122 -3.87 11.69 -14.17
CA GLY A 122 -2.61 11.46 -13.46
C GLY A 122 -2.83 11.34 -11.97
N GLY A 123 -2.02 10.55 -11.30
CA GLY A 123 -2.08 10.33 -9.86
C GLY A 123 -0.71 10.29 -9.21
N LEU A 124 -0.68 10.73 -7.94
CA LEU A 124 0.45 10.59 -7.03
C LEU A 124 -0.09 10.04 -5.72
N SER A 125 0.53 9.01 -5.17
CA SER A 125 0.14 8.46 -3.87
C SER A 125 1.35 8.08 -3.02
N TYR A 126 1.18 8.22 -1.71
CA TYR A 126 2.07 7.72 -0.68
C TYR A 126 1.37 6.57 0.05
N THR A 127 2.06 5.45 0.19
CA THR A 127 1.51 4.19 0.70
C THR A 127 2.15 3.75 2.02
N GLY A 128 2.74 4.68 2.77
CA GLY A 128 3.43 4.40 4.04
C GLY A 128 4.83 3.80 3.90
N ARG A 129 5.14 3.20 2.77
CA ARG A 129 6.45 2.60 2.43
C ARG A 129 7.13 3.33 1.29
N GLY A 130 6.36 3.84 0.37
CA GLY A 130 6.89 4.44 -0.85
C GLY A 130 5.90 5.38 -1.52
N VAL A 131 6.36 5.91 -2.61
CA VAL A 131 5.60 6.82 -3.47
C VAL A 131 5.28 6.10 -4.77
N ARG A 132 4.07 6.31 -5.29
CA ARG A 132 3.63 5.80 -6.58
C ARG A 132 3.08 6.96 -7.42
N VAL A 133 3.58 7.07 -8.65
CA VAL A 133 3.05 7.96 -9.69
C VAL A 133 2.37 7.10 -10.74
N ASP A 134 1.23 7.51 -11.21
CA ASP A 134 0.50 6.77 -12.24
C ASP A 134 -0.22 7.67 -13.23
N MET A 135 -0.48 7.09 -14.39
CA MET A 135 -1.34 7.67 -15.42
C MET A 135 -2.29 6.58 -15.92
N ARG A 136 -3.52 6.97 -16.20
CA ARG A 136 -4.53 6.07 -16.76
C ARG A 136 -5.43 6.77 -17.78
N ARG A 137 -6.03 5.96 -18.63
CA ARG A 137 -7.02 6.40 -19.60
C ARG A 137 -8.33 5.66 -19.37
N GLY A 138 -9.43 6.41 -19.36
CA GLY A 138 -10.79 5.89 -19.29
C GLY A 138 -11.44 5.77 -20.67
N PHE A 139 -12.41 4.84 -20.76
CA PHE A 139 -13.24 4.59 -21.94
C PHE A 139 -14.68 4.41 -21.43
N ASP A 140 -15.55 5.39 -21.68
CA ASP A 140 -16.92 5.38 -21.18
C ASP A 140 -17.88 4.76 -22.19
N ASP A 141 -18.78 3.95 -21.66
CA ASP A 141 -19.94 3.41 -22.38
C ASP A 141 -21.19 3.57 -21.46
N GLY A 142 -21.85 4.71 -21.59
CA GLY A 142 -22.94 5.08 -20.71
C GLY A 142 -22.52 5.21 -19.25
N ASN A 143 -23.12 4.40 -18.38
CA ASN A 143 -22.81 4.37 -16.95
C ASN A 143 -21.63 3.44 -16.61
N VAL A 144 -21.15 2.69 -17.59
CA VAL A 144 -19.99 1.79 -17.44
C VAL A 144 -18.75 2.46 -17.98
N THR A 145 -17.67 2.33 -17.29
CA THR A 145 -16.36 2.85 -17.71
C THR A 145 -15.31 1.76 -17.57
N TYR A 146 -14.48 1.63 -18.58
CA TYR A 146 -13.27 0.83 -18.54
C TYR A 146 -12.07 1.74 -18.38
N SER A 147 -11.03 1.30 -17.71
CA SER A 147 -9.76 2.04 -17.69
C SER A 147 -8.57 1.12 -17.69
N VAL A 148 -7.50 1.61 -18.31
CA VAL A 148 -6.17 0.99 -18.26
C VAL A 148 -5.17 2.03 -17.81
N GLY A 149 -4.25 1.63 -16.93
CA GLY A 149 -3.25 2.53 -16.38
C GLY A 149 -1.85 1.92 -16.38
N LEU A 150 -0.90 2.76 -16.08
CA LEU A 150 0.49 2.40 -15.80
C LEU A 150 0.93 3.17 -14.55
N GLY A 151 1.45 2.45 -13.56
CA GLY A 151 2.02 3.03 -12.35
C GLY A 151 3.50 2.70 -12.22
N LEU A 152 4.26 3.65 -11.68
CA LEU A 152 5.65 3.48 -11.28
C LEU A 152 5.74 3.77 -9.79
N SER A 153 6.52 3.01 -9.05
CA SER A 153 6.68 3.16 -7.61
C SER A 153 8.14 3.13 -7.20
N ALA A 154 8.44 3.86 -6.13
CA ALA A 154 9.70 3.80 -5.43
C ALA A 154 9.43 3.49 -3.95
N ALA A 155 10.04 2.43 -3.42
CA ALA A 155 10.11 2.15 -2.00
C ALA A 155 11.26 2.98 -1.42
N LEU A 156 10.93 3.85 -0.46
CA LEU A 156 11.88 4.82 0.10
C LEU A 156 12.49 4.33 1.41
N TYR A 157 11.76 3.53 2.15
CA TYR A 157 12.18 2.92 3.41
C TYR A 157 11.18 1.85 3.85
N GLY A 158 11.63 0.92 4.69
CA GLY A 158 10.75 0.07 5.47
C GLY A 158 10.79 0.49 6.94
N ARG A 159 9.67 0.48 7.65
CA ARG A 159 9.63 0.74 9.09
C ARG A 159 9.67 -0.57 9.87
N GLN A 160 10.34 -0.56 11.02
CA GLN A 160 10.54 -1.75 11.85
C GLN A 160 9.32 -2.19 12.68
N SER A 161 8.14 -1.56 12.58
CA SER A 161 6.99 -1.90 13.40
C SER A 161 6.21 -3.12 12.87
N GLY A 162 6.08 -4.15 13.67
CA GLY A 162 5.16 -5.28 13.47
C GLY A 162 5.63 -6.43 12.57
N ALA A 163 6.44 -6.20 11.56
CA ALA A 163 7.07 -7.25 10.75
C ALA A 163 8.56 -7.45 11.07
N ALA A 164 9.07 -6.72 12.05
CA ALA A 164 10.49 -6.69 12.37
C ALA A 164 11.04 -8.10 12.65
N LEU A 165 12.04 -8.45 11.88
CA LEU A 165 12.96 -9.51 12.18
C LEU A 165 14.21 -8.85 12.76
N GLN A 166 14.73 -9.37 13.86
CA GLN A 166 15.76 -8.71 14.69
C GLN A 166 17.01 -8.28 13.92
N ASN A 167 17.35 -8.96 12.84
CA ASN A 167 18.58 -8.72 12.08
C ASN A 167 18.32 -8.20 10.66
N VAL A 168 17.12 -7.71 10.37
CA VAL A 168 16.79 -7.09 9.10
C VAL A 168 16.41 -5.64 9.36
N ASP A 169 17.34 -4.72 9.07
CA ASP A 169 17.06 -3.30 9.14
C ASP A 169 16.25 -2.87 7.92
N LEU A 170 14.92 -2.88 8.08
CA LEU A 170 14.03 -2.40 7.02
C LEU A 170 14.14 -0.88 6.82
N GLY A 171 14.79 -0.13 7.70
CA GLY A 171 15.06 1.29 7.51
C GLY A 171 15.99 1.57 6.33
N ALA A 172 16.89 0.63 6.05
CA ALA A 172 17.79 0.67 4.90
C ALA A 172 17.19 0.14 3.58
N LEU A 173 15.88 -0.21 3.60
CA LEU A 173 15.20 -0.75 2.42
C LEU A 173 14.99 0.36 1.38
N HIS A 174 15.34 0.06 0.16
CA HIS A 174 14.99 0.85 -1.01
C HIS A 174 14.57 -0.07 -2.17
N GLY A 175 13.88 0.49 -3.16
CA GLY A 175 13.42 -0.30 -4.29
C GLY A 175 12.60 0.49 -5.28
N TYR A 176 12.26 -0.15 -6.37
CA TYR A 176 11.43 0.41 -7.43
C TYR A 176 10.53 -0.66 -8.02
N GLY A 177 9.47 -0.23 -8.66
CA GLY A 177 8.52 -1.13 -9.28
C GLY A 177 7.59 -0.46 -10.27
N GLY A 178 6.76 -1.27 -10.88
CA GLY A 178 5.71 -0.81 -11.78
C GLY A 178 4.53 -1.76 -11.79
N ASP A 179 3.37 -1.22 -12.15
CA ASP A 179 2.14 -1.98 -12.21
C ASP A 179 1.20 -1.49 -13.32
N ILE A 180 0.35 -2.39 -13.77
CA ILE A 180 -0.68 -2.14 -14.78
C ILE A 180 -2.04 -2.52 -14.20
N PRO A 181 -2.88 -1.57 -13.81
CA PRO A 181 -4.28 -1.80 -13.47
C PRO A 181 -5.17 -1.77 -14.72
N VAL A 182 -6.11 -2.72 -14.79
CA VAL A 182 -7.21 -2.74 -15.76
C VAL A 182 -8.49 -2.83 -14.96
N LEU A 183 -9.34 -1.81 -15.05
CA LEU A 183 -10.55 -1.70 -14.25
C LEU A 183 -11.79 -1.53 -15.14
N VAL A 184 -12.90 -2.04 -14.64
CA VAL A 184 -14.25 -1.73 -15.09
C VAL A 184 -15.01 -1.15 -13.91
N GLY A 185 -15.83 -0.15 -14.14
CA GLY A 185 -16.61 0.49 -13.09
C GLY A 185 -17.98 0.91 -13.59
N TRP A 186 -18.85 1.06 -12.61
CA TRP A 186 -20.19 1.58 -12.80
C TRP A 186 -20.45 2.71 -11.80
N GLU A 187 -21.12 3.76 -12.26
CA GLU A 187 -21.47 4.90 -11.43
C GLU A 187 -22.98 5.15 -11.52
N SER A 188 -23.60 5.35 -10.35
CA SER A 188 -25.03 5.67 -10.28
C SER A 188 -25.34 7.05 -10.84
N ALA A 189 -26.56 7.23 -11.31
CA ALA A 189 -27.07 8.56 -11.66
C ALA A 189 -26.91 9.51 -10.46
N GLY A 190 -26.17 10.61 -10.66
CA GLY A 190 -25.83 11.58 -9.60
C GLY A 190 -24.58 11.27 -8.78
N GLY A 191 -23.81 10.23 -9.10
CA GLY A 191 -22.49 9.98 -8.51
C GLY A 191 -22.47 9.57 -7.04
N ILE A 192 -23.63 9.16 -6.47
CA ILE A 192 -23.73 8.80 -5.04
C ILE A 192 -22.98 7.49 -4.76
N TYR A 193 -23.07 6.54 -5.68
CA TYR A 193 -22.42 5.24 -5.58
C TYR A 193 -21.56 5.00 -6.81
N THR A 194 -20.34 4.52 -6.58
CA THR A 194 -19.44 4.09 -7.62
C THR A 194 -18.86 2.74 -7.22
N VAL A 195 -18.97 1.75 -8.09
CA VAL A 195 -18.36 0.42 -7.91
C VAL A 195 -17.33 0.21 -8.98
N TRP A 196 -16.25 -0.47 -8.64
CA TRP A 196 -15.24 -0.89 -9.62
C TRP A 196 -14.70 -2.26 -9.30
N GLY A 197 -14.20 -2.91 -10.32
CA GLY A 197 -13.49 -4.18 -10.21
C GLY A 197 -12.55 -4.35 -11.38
N GLY A 198 -11.65 -5.29 -11.28
CA GLY A 198 -10.71 -5.56 -12.35
C GLY A 198 -9.53 -6.38 -11.89
N ALA A 199 -8.43 -6.25 -12.61
CA ALA A 199 -7.17 -6.91 -12.32
C ALA A 199 -6.02 -5.92 -12.30
N ARG A 200 -5.00 -6.24 -11.51
CA ARG A 200 -3.76 -5.50 -11.43
C ARG A 200 -2.60 -6.46 -11.34
N GLY A 201 -1.53 -6.19 -12.10
CA GLY A 201 -0.29 -6.95 -12.02
C GLY A 201 0.90 -6.02 -12.01
N GLY A 202 2.01 -6.48 -11.44
CA GLY A 202 3.19 -5.66 -11.34
C GLY A 202 4.45 -6.43 -10.97
N ILE A 203 5.54 -5.69 -11.03
CA ILE A 203 6.88 -6.11 -10.63
C ILE A 203 7.45 -5.10 -9.64
N GLU A 204 8.26 -5.57 -8.70
CA GLU A 204 8.94 -4.73 -7.73
C GLU A 204 10.31 -5.35 -7.43
N HIS A 205 11.32 -4.52 -7.40
CA HIS A 205 12.67 -4.88 -6.96
C HIS A 205 12.97 -4.13 -5.66
N VAL A 206 13.42 -4.84 -4.63
CA VAL A 206 13.78 -4.27 -3.33
C VAL A 206 15.14 -4.76 -2.90
N VAL A 207 15.89 -3.88 -2.26
CA VAL A 207 17.22 -4.16 -1.72
C VAL A 207 17.27 -3.66 -0.28
N VAL A 208 17.89 -4.42 0.59
CA VAL A 208 18.23 -4.04 1.96
C VAL A 208 19.72 -4.29 2.14
N GLU A 209 20.48 -3.23 2.36
CA GLU A 209 21.92 -3.29 2.61
C GLU A 209 22.22 -2.61 3.94
N THR A 210 22.73 -3.37 4.90
CA THR A 210 23.25 -2.81 6.14
C THR A 210 24.76 -2.83 6.12
N LEU A 211 25.34 -1.65 6.16
CA LEU A 211 26.79 -1.49 6.28
C LEU A 211 27.21 -1.77 7.73
N THR A 212 28.23 -2.62 7.90
CA THR A 212 28.76 -3.04 9.21
C THR A 212 29.26 -1.89 10.10
N SER A 213 29.40 -0.69 9.58
CA SER A 213 29.96 0.45 10.33
C SER A 213 29.00 1.11 11.32
N GLU A 214 27.69 0.96 11.16
CA GLU A 214 26.70 1.60 12.03
C GLU A 214 26.25 0.72 13.20
N LEU A 215 26.50 -0.59 13.15
CA LEU A 215 26.15 -1.57 14.18
C LEU A 215 27.29 -1.80 15.21
N LYS A 216 28.21 -0.84 15.38
CA LYS A 216 29.40 -0.99 16.25
C LYS A 216 29.11 -1.27 17.72
N ASP A 217 27.90 -1.02 18.20
CA ASP A 217 27.52 -1.25 19.60
C ASP A 217 26.66 -2.51 19.85
N VAL A 218 26.30 -3.24 18.81
CA VAL A 218 25.57 -4.52 18.98
C VAL A 218 26.53 -5.65 18.66
N THR A 219 27.04 -6.30 19.68
CA THR A 219 27.92 -7.48 19.65
C THR A 219 27.20 -8.74 19.11
N ILE A 220 26.38 -8.60 18.11
CA ILE A 220 25.65 -9.67 17.44
C ILE A 220 26.29 -9.84 16.08
N GLY A 221 27.09 -10.87 15.91
CA GLY A 221 27.72 -11.37 14.69
C GLY A 221 27.87 -10.35 13.54
N ASN A 222 29.01 -9.69 13.45
CA ASN A 222 29.34 -8.61 12.51
C ASN A 222 29.30 -8.99 11.00
N ALA A 223 28.30 -9.73 10.56
CA ALA A 223 28.17 -10.05 9.14
C ALA A 223 27.29 -9.01 8.45
N PRO A 224 27.75 -8.39 7.34
CA PRO A 224 26.91 -7.49 6.56
C PRO A 224 25.69 -8.25 6.07
N LEU A 225 24.51 -7.61 6.20
CA LEU A 225 23.28 -8.11 5.61
C LEU A 225 23.18 -7.57 4.20
N HIS A 226 23.06 -8.46 3.25
CA HIS A 226 22.63 -8.17 1.89
C HIS A 226 21.38 -8.98 1.57
N LEU A 227 20.27 -8.29 1.31
CA LEU A 227 19.03 -8.89 0.87
C LEU A 227 18.58 -8.19 -0.40
N ASP A 228 18.41 -8.94 -1.47
CA ASP A 228 17.78 -8.48 -2.69
C ASP A 228 16.57 -9.35 -3.02
N ALA A 229 15.50 -8.77 -3.53
CA ALA A 229 14.33 -9.51 -3.92
C ALA A 229 13.61 -8.89 -5.12
N ASN A 230 13.23 -9.76 -6.05
CA ASN A 230 12.33 -9.44 -7.16
C ASN A 230 10.96 -10.04 -6.85
N ARG A 231 9.95 -9.20 -6.82
CA ARG A 231 8.55 -9.58 -6.58
C ARG A 231 7.76 -9.42 -7.87
N TYR A 232 7.03 -10.46 -8.23
CA TYR A 232 6.05 -10.49 -9.32
C TYR A 232 4.69 -10.79 -8.70
N TRP A 233 3.68 -10.07 -9.10
CA TRP A 233 2.36 -10.25 -8.54
C TRP A 233 1.25 -9.94 -9.54
N VAL A 234 0.11 -10.61 -9.37
CA VAL A 234 -1.10 -10.38 -10.16
C VAL A 234 -2.31 -10.77 -9.32
N GLY A 235 -3.40 -10.04 -9.49
CA GLY A 235 -4.64 -10.39 -8.80
C GLY A 235 -5.80 -9.44 -9.06
N PRO A 236 -6.99 -9.81 -8.57
CA PRO A 236 -8.19 -9.01 -8.66
C PRO A 236 -8.16 -7.81 -7.69
N VAL A 237 -8.89 -6.77 -8.08
CA VAL A 237 -9.20 -5.60 -7.28
C VAL A 237 -10.70 -5.38 -7.35
N VAL A 238 -11.35 -5.09 -6.23
CA VAL A 238 -12.74 -4.66 -6.16
C VAL A 238 -12.86 -3.48 -5.21
N GLY A 239 -13.73 -2.54 -5.52
CA GLY A 239 -13.93 -1.39 -4.67
C GLY A 239 -15.32 -0.78 -4.82
N LEU A 240 -15.68 -0.02 -3.80
CA LEU A 240 -16.92 0.72 -3.69
C LEU A 240 -16.64 2.09 -3.09
N ALA A 241 -17.22 3.12 -3.66
CA ALA A 241 -17.28 4.42 -3.01
C ALA A 241 -18.71 4.91 -2.91
N THR A 242 -18.99 5.59 -1.82
CA THR A 242 -20.28 6.26 -1.61
C THR A 242 -20.06 7.63 -1.00
N GLY A 243 -20.87 8.58 -1.40
CA GLY A 243 -20.74 9.92 -0.88
C GLY A 243 -21.72 10.90 -1.48
N PHE A 244 -21.51 12.15 -1.17
CA PHE A 244 -22.37 13.23 -1.63
C PHE A 244 -21.55 14.43 -2.07
N ARG A 245 -21.82 14.92 -3.29
CA ARG A 245 -21.11 16.04 -3.91
C ARG A 245 -19.60 15.79 -3.99
N HIS A 246 -18.84 16.45 -3.11
CA HIS A 246 -17.38 16.44 -3.12
C HIS A 246 -16.76 15.39 -2.19
N LEU A 247 -17.51 14.90 -1.16
CA LEU A 247 -16.98 14.00 -0.13
C LEU A 247 -17.51 12.59 -0.32
N HIS A 248 -16.58 11.63 -0.43
CA HIS A 248 -16.91 10.21 -0.53
C HIS A 248 -16.05 9.37 0.42
N VAL A 249 -16.62 8.26 0.87
CA VAL A 249 -15.91 7.17 1.53
C VAL A 249 -15.66 6.08 0.51
N ALA A 250 -14.43 5.61 0.42
CA ALA A 250 -14.02 4.53 -0.46
C ALA A 250 -13.54 3.33 0.34
N LEU A 251 -13.90 2.14 -0.14
CA LEU A 251 -13.42 0.86 0.34
C LEU A 251 -12.85 0.09 -0.87
N GLU A 252 -11.72 -0.55 -0.68
CA GLU A 252 -11.10 -1.39 -1.70
C GLU A 252 -10.55 -2.66 -1.07
N LEU A 253 -10.72 -3.78 -1.76
CA LEU A 253 -10.09 -5.05 -1.43
C LEU A 253 -9.36 -5.55 -2.66
N SER A 254 -8.07 -5.81 -2.53
CA SER A 254 -7.28 -6.52 -3.53
C SER A 254 -6.75 -7.83 -2.96
N ALA A 255 -6.65 -8.83 -3.83
CA ALA A 255 -5.97 -10.07 -3.55
C ALA A 255 -4.88 -10.24 -4.61
N ALA A 256 -3.70 -10.71 -4.22
CA ALA A 256 -2.63 -10.89 -5.17
C ALA A 256 -1.93 -12.22 -4.94
N TYR A 257 -1.80 -13.01 -6.01
CA TYR A 257 -0.83 -14.09 -6.05
C TYR A 257 0.53 -13.51 -6.36
N GLN A 258 1.52 -13.86 -5.55
CA GLN A 258 2.86 -13.31 -5.68
C GLN A 258 3.91 -14.42 -5.70
N THR A 259 4.97 -14.12 -6.43
CA THR A 259 6.24 -14.86 -6.40
C THR A 259 7.33 -13.86 -6.03
N VAL A 260 8.05 -14.11 -4.96
CA VAL A 260 9.22 -13.33 -4.57
C VAL A 260 10.44 -14.22 -4.69
N GLN A 261 11.41 -13.79 -5.46
CA GLN A 261 12.68 -14.47 -5.69
C GLN A 261 13.80 -13.53 -5.28
N GLY A 262 14.72 -14.01 -4.48
CA GLY A 262 15.79 -13.16 -4.02
C GLY A 262 16.88 -13.93 -3.29
N ASN A 263 17.84 -13.16 -2.81
CA ASN A 263 18.96 -13.67 -2.05
C ASN A 263 18.92 -13.05 -0.65
N TYR A 264 19.19 -13.85 0.33
CA TYR A 264 19.50 -13.42 1.69
C TYR A 264 20.93 -13.84 1.99
N ASN A 265 21.85 -12.90 1.88
CA ASN A 265 23.29 -13.19 1.78
C ASN A 265 23.55 -14.22 0.67
N GLU A 266 24.12 -15.38 0.99
CA GLU A 266 24.42 -16.44 0.03
C GLU A 266 23.23 -17.38 -0.27
N ASN A 267 22.13 -17.26 0.48
CA ASN A 267 20.97 -18.15 0.33
C ASN A 267 20.02 -17.63 -0.74
N LYS A 268 19.92 -18.33 -1.84
CA LYS A 268 18.89 -18.09 -2.86
C LYS A 268 17.55 -18.67 -2.41
N VAL A 269 16.53 -17.82 -2.34
CA VAL A 269 15.22 -18.18 -1.81
C VAL A 269 14.13 -17.78 -2.78
N THR A 270 13.10 -18.61 -2.87
CA THR A 270 11.86 -18.32 -3.60
C THR A 270 10.66 -18.60 -2.70
N ILE A 271 9.77 -17.65 -2.60
CA ILE A 271 8.49 -17.78 -1.90
C ILE A 271 7.34 -17.51 -2.86
N ARG A 272 6.21 -18.17 -2.62
CA ARG A 272 4.99 -18.02 -3.41
C ARG A 272 3.78 -18.06 -2.49
N GLY A 273 2.75 -17.31 -2.81
CA GLY A 273 1.49 -17.37 -2.07
C GLY A 273 0.61 -16.16 -2.33
N VAL A 274 -0.39 -16.00 -1.50
CA VAL A 274 -1.44 -14.99 -1.66
C VAL A 274 -1.34 -13.94 -0.56
N THR A 275 -1.59 -12.69 -0.93
CA THR A 275 -1.84 -11.62 0.02
C THR A 275 -3.22 -11.00 -0.22
N LEU A 276 -3.80 -10.48 0.85
CA LEU A 276 -5.03 -9.69 0.83
C LEU A 276 -4.70 -8.28 1.28
N ALA A 277 -5.19 -7.29 0.55
CA ALA A 277 -4.96 -5.89 0.91
C ALA A 277 -6.28 -5.11 0.95
N PRO A 278 -6.97 -5.11 2.11
CA PRO A 278 -8.07 -4.20 2.36
C PRO A 278 -7.56 -2.77 2.56
N ALA A 279 -8.32 -1.80 2.04
CA ALA A 279 -8.02 -0.39 2.18
C ALA A 279 -9.29 0.44 2.30
N THR A 280 -9.18 1.59 2.96
CA THR A 280 -10.25 2.59 3.05
C THR A 280 -9.68 4.00 2.94
N ALA A 281 -10.45 4.91 2.36
CA ALA A 281 -10.11 6.32 2.30
C ALA A 281 -11.33 7.22 2.30
N LEU A 282 -11.12 8.47 2.71
CA LEU A 282 -11.99 9.59 2.43
C LEU A 282 -11.46 10.34 1.21
N TRP A 283 -12.34 10.70 0.27
CA TRP A 283 -12.00 11.51 -0.90
C TRP A 283 -12.68 12.86 -0.82
N TRP A 284 -11.96 13.85 -1.29
CA TRP A 284 -12.52 15.16 -1.59
C TRP A 284 -12.18 15.54 -3.03
N THR A 285 -13.20 15.93 -3.80
CA THR A 285 -13.05 16.39 -5.20
C THR A 285 -13.35 17.88 -5.27
N PHE A 286 -12.46 18.65 -5.92
CA PHE A 286 -12.55 20.10 -6.11
C PHE A 286 -12.99 20.44 -7.52
#